data_71eb621263b9d4e3f3b3654635d3c13e
#
_entry.id   71eb621263b9d4e3f3b3654635d3c13e
#
_cell.length_a   1.000
_cell.length_b   1.000
_cell.length_c   1.000
_cell.angle_alpha   90.00
_cell.angle_beta   90.00
_cell.angle_gamma   90.00
#
_symmetry.space_group_name_H-M   'P 1'
#
loop_
_entity.id
_entity.type
_entity.pdbx_description
1 polymer ?
#
loop_
_entity_poly.entity_id
_entity_poly.type
_entity_poly.pdbx_seq_one_letter_code
_entity_poly.pdbx_strand_id
1 'polypeptide(L)'
;MNSNQPLIHLRAIEPEDLDLLYRIENDVKLWNVGITNVPYSRYTLHDYVANASYDIYTDRQVRMMVENDQHEVVGVVDLVSFDPSNRRAEVGLIILNAFRRQGYGSSALESVMEYALNVVHLHQLYAYVDATNEASLRLFQKMNYQPSATIKDWLFDGRKYRDVVLMQRVI
;
A
#
# COMPACT_ATOMS: atom_id res chain seq x y z
N MET A 1 -14.35 15.91 0.29
CA MET A 1 -14.65 14.54 -0.22
C MET A 1 -15.37 14.68 -1.56
N ASN A 2 -14.80 14.13 -2.61
CA ASN A 2 -15.48 14.07 -3.92
C ASN A 2 -16.66 13.12 -3.79
N SER A 3 -17.88 13.60 -4.05
CA SER A 3 -19.16 12.92 -3.88
C SER A 3 -19.37 11.63 -4.71
N ASN A 4 -18.32 11.07 -5.29
CA ASN A 4 -18.39 9.92 -6.20
C ASN A 4 -17.35 8.82 -5.88
N GLN A 5 -16.75 8.84 -4.68
CA GLN A 5 -15.81 7.78 -4.25
C GLN A 5 -16.53 6.84 -3.29
N PRO A 6 -16.28 5.52 -3.38
CA PRO A 6 -16.88 4.56 -2.46
C PRO A 6 -16.40 4.81 -1.03
N LEU A 7 -17.30 4.64 -0.06
CA LEU A 7 -16.97 4.71 1.34
C LEU A 7 -16.11 3.51 1.72
N ILE A 8 -15.04 3.76 2.48
CA ILE A 8 -14.17 2.71 3.03
C ILE A 8 -13.78 3.03 4.47
N HIS A 9 -13.32 2.00 5.16
CA HIS A 9 -12.71 2.11 6.47
C HIS A 9 -11.32 1.45 6.43
N LEU A 10 -10.33 2.12 7.03
CA LEU A 10 -9.03 1.51 7.30
C LEU A 10 -9.09 0.89 8.69
N ARG A 11 -8.75 -0.39 8.79
CA ARG A 11 -8.70 -1.11 10.06
C ARG A 11 -7.45 -1.96 10.21
N ALA A 12 -7.13 -2.32 11.43
CA ALA A 12 -6.05 -3.27 11.70
C ALA A 12 -6.33 -4.63 11.05
N ILE A 13 -5.28 -5.42 10.89
CA ILE A 13 -5.38 -6.82 10.47
C ILE A 13 -5.90 -7.62 11.66
N GLU A 14 -6.86 -8.48 11.41
CA GLU A 14 -7.42 -9.41 12.39
C GLU A 14 -7.04 -10.87 12.06
N PRO A 15 -7.10 -11.81 13.01
CA PRO A 15 -6.80 -13.21 12.74
C PRO A 15 -7.65 -13.81 11.61
N GLU A 16 -8.86 -13.33 11.42
CA GLU A 16 -9.79 -13.72 10.36
C GLU A 16 -9.30 -13.37 8.96
N ASP A 17 -8.40 -12.41 8.84
CA ASP A 17 -7.81 -11.97 7.56
C ASP A 17 -6.68 -12.89 7.08
N LEU A 18 -6.22 -13.84 7.90
CA LEU A 18 -5.06 -14.69 7.59
C LEU A 18 -5.16 -15.40 6.25
N ASP A 19 -6.32 -15.93 5.91
CA ASP A 19 -6.53 -16.64 4.65
C ASP A 19 -6.44 -15.71 3.44
N LEU A 20 -6.91 -14.48 3.60
CA LEU A 20 -6.79 -13.45 2.58
C LEU A 20 -5.34 -12.98 2.43
N LEU A 21 -4.66 -12.71 3.53
CA LEU A 21 -3.23 -12.35 3.53
C LEU A 21 -2.38 -13.44 2.88
N TYR A 22 -2.64 -14.70 3.23
CA TYR A 22 -1.94 -15.83 2.62
C TYR A 22 -2.09 -15.86 1.09
N ARG A 23 -3.27 -15.55 0.59
CA ARG A 23 -3.51 -15.46 -0.87
C ARG A 23 -2.82 -14.27 -1.50
N ILE A 24 -2.85 -13.10 -0.87
CA ILE A 24 -2.22 -11.88 -1.37
C ILE A 24 -0.70 -12.05 -1.41
N GLU A 25 -0.11 -12.47 -0.29
CA GLU A 25 1.35 -12.58 -0.17
C GLU A 25 1.96 -13.69 -1.04
N ASN A 26 1.17 -14.70 -1.38
CA ASN A 26 1.59 -15.80 -2.24
C ASN A 26 1.11 -15.68 -3.70
N ASP A 27 0.47 -14.57 -4.08
CA ASP A 27 0.13 -14.33 -5.48
C ASP A 27 1.38 -13.89 -6.26
N VAL A 28 1.94 -14.83 -7.02
CA VAL A 28 3.15 -14.60 -7.85
C VAL A 28 3.03 -13.38 -8.78
N LYS A 29 1.80 -13.01 -9.16
CA LYS A 29 1.56 -11.82 -10.01
C LYS A 29 1.78 -10.51 -9.25
N LEU A 30 1.72 -10.55 -7.93
CA LEU A 30 1.95 -9.41 -7.04
C LEU A 30 3.39 -9.33 -6.54
N TRP A 31 4.20 -10.39 -6.67
CA TRP A 31 5.59 -10.40 -6.20
C TRP A 31 6.47 -9.34 -6.87
N ASN A 32 6.16 -8.98 -8.11
CA ASN A 32 6.88 -7.91 -8.83
C ASN A 32 6.50 -6.50 -8.34
N VAL A 33 5.46 -6.37 -7.52
CA VAL A 33 4.99 -5.11 -6.96
C VAL A 33 5.43 -4.96 -5.50
N GLY A 34 5.68 -6.10 -4.83
CA GLY A 34 6.11 -6.18 -3.43
C GLY A 34 7.61 -6.52 -3.29
N ILE A 35 8.08 -6.48 -2.06
CA ILE A 35 9.47 -6.80 -1.69
C ILE A 35 9.70 -8.33 -1.62
N THR A 36 8.64 -9.12 -1.61
CA THR A 36 8.65 -10.54 -1.32
C THR A 36 9.01 -11.37 -2.55
N ASN A 37 9.94 -12.30 -2.38
CA ASN A 37 10.38 -13.23 -3.43
C ASN A 37 10.32 -14.69 -2.98
N VAL A 38 9.74 -14.97 -1.82
CA VAL A 38 9.59 -16.32 -1.26
C VAL A 38 8.15 -16.52 -0.79
N PRO A 39 7.60 -17.75 -0.89
CA PRO A 39 6.28 -18.04 -0.35
C PRO A 39 6.25 -17.89 1.17
N TYR A 40 5.21 -17.28 1.68
CA TYR A 40 4.94 -17.23 3.11
C TYR A 40 4.13 -18.44 3.57
N SER A 41 4.53 -19.03 4.70
CA SER A 41 3.69 -20.02 5.37
C SER A 41 2.55 -19.32 6.14
N ARG A 42 1.46 -20.05 6.38
CA ARG A 42 0.39 -19.56 7.27
C ARG A 42 0.90 -19.29 8.69
N TYR A 43 1.87 -20.09 9.14
CA TYR A 43 2.53 -19.90 10.44
C TYR A 43 3.25 -18.55 10.51
N THR A 44 4.05 -18.21 9.48
CA THR A 44 4.76 -16.94 9.43
C THR A 44 3.81 -15.75 9.42
N LEU A 45 2.70 -15.83 8.67
CA LEU A 45 1.70 -14.76 8.65
C LEU A 45 0.93 -14.66 9.95
N HIS A 46 0.61 -15.79 10.60
CA HIS A 46 0.01 -15.81 11.93
C HIS A 46 0.93 -15.13 12.95
N ASP A 47 2.22 -15.49 12.94
CA ASP A 47 3.21 -14.91 13.83
C ASP A 47 3.38 -13.40 13.60
N TYR A 48 3.37 -12.96 12.35
CA TYR A 48 3.36 -11.55 11.97
C TYR A 48 2.17 -10.80 12.57
N VAL A 49 0.96 -11.33 12.43
CA VAL A 49 -0.25 -10.71 12.98
C VAL A 49 -0.23 -10.71 14.50
N ALA A 50 0.17 -11.83 15.12
CA ALA A 50 0.19 -11.98 16.57
C ALA A 50 1.23 -11.11 17.27
N ASN A 51 2.36 -10.81 16.62
CA ASN A 51 3.47 -10.05 17.19
C ASN A 51 3.55 -8.61 16.69
N ALA A 52 2.62 -8.16 15.85
CA ALA A 52 2.55 -6.76 15.45
C ALA A 52 2.34 -5.88 16.68
N SER A 53 3.20 -4.89 16.88
CA SER A 53 3.06 -3.96 18.01
C SER A 53 1.95 -2.95 17.80
N TYR A 54 1.47 -2.81 16.57
CA TYR A 54 0.52 -1.77 16.12
C TYR A 54 1.02 -0.34 16.41
N ASP A 55 2.32 -0.20 16.54
CA ASP A 55 3.01 1.08 16.70
C ASP A 55 4.00 1.31 15.55
N ILE A 56 3.71 2.27 14.69
CA ILE A 56 4.53 2.58 13.52
C ILE A 56 5.95 3.02 13.91
N TYR A 57 6.15 3.57 15.10
CA TYR A 57 7.49 3.99 15.57
C TYR A 57 8.36 2.79 15.93
N THR A 58 7.75 1.73 16.47
CA THR A 58 8.42 0.47 16.81
C THR A 58 8.64 -0.40 15.58
N ASP A 59 7.57 -0.65 14.80
CA ASP A 59 7.59 -1.58 13.67
C ASP A 59 8.16 -0.95 12.39
N ARG A 60 8.28 0.38 12.35
CA ARG A 60 8.68 1.17 11.17
C ARG A 60 7.78 0.97 9.95
N GLN A 61 6.62 0.41 10.20
CA GLN A 61 5.60 0.14 9.21
C GLN A 61 4.23 -0.02 9.86
N VAL A 62 3.19 0.14 9.07
CA VAL A 62 1.84 -0.25 9.43
C VAL A 62 1.14 -0.79 8.19
N ARG A 63 0.43 -1.90 8.35
CA ARG A 63 -0.44 -2.47 7.32
C ARG A 63 -1.88 -2.41 7.79
N MET A 64 -2.76 -1.93 6.94
CA MET A 64 -4.18 -1.79 7.23
C MET A 64 -5.01 -2.45 6.14
N MET A 65 -6.09 -3.09 6.57
CA MET A 65 -7.10 -3.60 5.65
C MET A 65 -7.98 -2.45 5.18
N VAL A 66 -8.30 -2.45 3.89
CA VAL A 66 -9.27 -1.53 3.28
C VAL A 66 -10.61 -2.26 3.21
N GLU A 67 -11.57 -1.83 4.00
CA GLU A 67 -12.90 -2.45 4.10
C GLU A 67 -13.95 -1.51 3.53
N ASN A 68 -14.90 -2.04 2.74
CA ASN A 68 -16.01 -1.26 2.20
C ASN A 68 -17.17 -1.17 3.21
N ASP A 69 -18.24 -0.48 2.86
CA ASP A 69 -19.45 -0.30 3.67
C ASP A 69 -20.29 -1.58 3.84
N GLN A 70 -20.01 -2.64 3.07
CA GLN A 70 -20.56 -3.98 3.25
C GLN A 70 -19.68 -4.88 4.13
N HIS A 71 -18.65 -4.36 4.78
CA HIS A 71 -17.68 -5.11 5.58
C HIS A 71 -16.86 -6.14 4.77
N GLU A 72 -16.69 -5.89 3.47
CA GLU A 72 -15.83 -6.72 2.64
C GLU A 72 -14.44 -6.08 2.53
N VAL A 73 -13.39 -6.89 2.67
CA VAL A 73 -12.04 -6.41 2.42
C VAL A 73 -11.82 -6.27 0.91
N VAL A 74 -11.59 -5.04 0.46
CA VAL A 74 -11.39 -4.70 -0.95
C VAL A 74 -9.92 -4.53 -1.31
N GLY A 75 -9.05 -4.41 -0.31
CA GLY A 75 -7.62 -4.22 -0.52
C GLY A 75 -6.82 -4.12 0.76
N VAL A 76 -5.55 -3.80 0.59
CA VAL A 76 -4.58 -3.57 1.67
C VAL A 76 -3.81 -2.31 1.36
N VAL A 77 -3.55 -1.48 2.36
CA VAL A 77 -2.68 -0.32 2.26
C VAL A 77 -1.60 -0.38 3.32
N ASP A 78 -0.38 -0.08 2.91
CA ASP A 78 0.80 -0.10 3.75
C ASP A 78 1.41 1.30 3.86
N LEU A 79 1.91 1.65 5.04
CA LEU A 79 2.98 2.64 5.21
C LEU A 79 4.23 1.87 5.65
N VAL A 80 5.28 1.92 4.83
CA VAL A 80 6.55 1.24 5.10
C VAL A 80 7.69 2.25 5.03
N SER A 81 8.90 1.82 5.37
CA SER A 81 10.07 2.69 5.35
C SER A 81 9.86 3.99 6.14
N PHE A 82 9.12 3.90 7.25
CA PHE A 82 8.80 5.06 8.07
C PHE A 82 10.07 5.70 8.65
N ASP A 83 10.27 6.96 8.31
CA ASP A 83 11.38 7.80 8.77
C ASP A 83 10.83 8.92 9.67
N PRO A 84 10.84 8.73 10.99
CA PRO A 84 10.31 9.74 11.91
C PRO A 84 11.11 11.03 11.92
N SER A 85 12.42 10.97 11.64
CA SER A 85 13.28 12.15 11.65
C SER A 85 12.96 13.10 10.49
N ASN A 86 12.62 12.54 9.33
CA ASN A 86 12.24 13.30 8.13
C ASN A 86 10.73 13.32 7.89
N ARG A 87 9.95 12.71 8.80
CA ARG A 87 8.49 12.68 8.78
C ARG A 87 7.91 12.24 7.43
N ARG A 88 8.38 11.10 6.93
CA ARG A 88 7.97 10.53 5.64
C ARG A 88 7.79 9.02 5.73
N ALA A 89 6.96 8.49 4.85
CA ALA A 89 6.79 7.04 4.67
C ALA A 89 6.49 6.71 3.20
N GLU A 90 6.83 5.50 2.81
CA GLU A 90 6.43 4.94 1.53
C GLU A 90 5.02 4.35 1.66
N VAL A 91 4.14 4.64 0.70
CA VAL A 91 2.81 4.07 0.63
C VAL A 91 2.76 2.94 -0.39
N GLY A 92 2.31 1.76 0.04
CA GLY A 92 1.96 0.63 -0.81
C GLY A 92 0.45 0.44 -0.84
N LEU A 93 -0.10 0.02 -1.98
CA LEU A 93 -1.53 -0.21 -2.15
C LEU A 93 -1.79 -1.41 -3.04
N ILE A 94 -2.61 -2.32 -2.56
CA ILE A 94 -3.15 -3.44 -3.33
C ILE A 94 -4.67 -3.37 -3.27
N ILE A 95 -5.33 -3.26 -4.42
CA ILE A 95 -6.78 -3.45 -4.55
C ILE A 95 -7.02 -4.81 -5.20
N LEU A 96 -7.86 -5.62 -4.56
CA LEU A 96 -8.22 -6.96 -5.05
C LEU A 96 -8.89 -6.87 -6.42
N ASN A 97 -8.62 -7.84 -7.29
CA ASN A 97 -9.06 -7.82 -8.69
C ASN A 97 -10.56 -7.56 -8.86
N ALA A 98 -11.40 -8.18 -8.00
CA ALA A 98 -12.85 -8.02 -8.03
C ALA A 98 -13.33 -6.59 -7.77
N PHE A 99 -12.50 -5.76 -7.11
CA PHE A 99 -12.86 -4.40 -6.67
C PHE A 99 -12.11 -3.30 -7.43
N ARG A 100 -11.31 -3.67 -8.45
CA ARG A 100 -10.58 -2.69 -9.26
C ARG A 100 -11.51 -1.86 -10.13
N ARG A 101 -11.08 -0.64 -10.49
CA ARG A 101 -11.80 0.32 -11.34
C ARG A 101 -13.14 0.81 -10.77
N GLN A 102 -13.36 0.65 -9.48
CA GLN A 102 -14.56 1.08 -8.77
C GLN A 102 -14.32 2.27 -7.83
N GLY A 103 -13.12 2.86 -7.88
CA GLY A 103 -12.78 4.03 -7.06
C GLY A 103 -12.09 3.71 -5.72
N TYR A 104 -12.08 2.46 -5.28
CA TYR A 104 -11.51 2.06 -3.99
C TYR A 104 -10.04 2.46 -3.80
N GLY A 105 -9.22 2.42 -4.85
CA GLY A 105 -7.84 2.87 -4.78
C GLY A 105 -7.70 4.35 -4.44
N SER A 106 -8.59 5.19 -4.99
CA SER A 106 -8.62 6.62 -4.65
C SER A 106 -9.05 6.85 -3.21
N SER A 107 -10.12 6.16 -2.77
CA SER A 107 -10.58 6.24 -1.37
C SER A 107 -9.51 5.78 -0.38
N ALA A 108 -8.81 4.67 -0.67
CA ALA A 108 -7.74 4.16 0.18
C ALA A 108 -6.57 5.14 0.30
N LEU A 109 -6.11 5.72 -0.82
CA LEU A 109 -5.03 6.71 -0.80
C LEU A 109 -5.43 8.00 -0.08
N GLU A 110 -6.68 8.44 -0.17
CA GLU A 110 -7.17 9.59 0.59
C GLU A 110 -7.19 9.29 2.09
N SER A 111 -7.77 8.15 2.49
CA SER A 111 -7.85 7.77 3.90
C SER A 111 -6.49 7.55 4.55
N VAL A 112 -5.54 6.93 3.84
CA VAL A 112 -4.18 6.75 4.37
C VAL A 112 -3.43 8.08 4.45
N MET A 113 -3.70 9.01 3.54
CA MET A 113 -3.15 10.36 3.60
C MET A 113 -3.68 11.12 4.83
N GLU A 114 -5.00 11.05 5.09
CA GLU A 114 -5.60 11.64 6.28
C GLU A 114 -5.02 11.03 7.57
N TYR A 115 -4.84 9.72 7.61
CA TYR A 115 -4.16 9.02 8.71
C TYR A 115 -2.71 9.49 8.88
N ALA A 116 -1.96 9.58 7.78
CA ALA A 116 -0.57 10.03 7.79
C ALA A 116 -0.43 11.46 8.32
N LEU A 117 -1.34 12.36 7.91
CA LEU A 117 -1.34 13.76 8.34
C LEU A 117 -1.79 13.90 9.80
N ASN A 118 -2.95 13.34 10.17
CA ASN A 118 -3.64 13.66 11.39
C ASN A 118 -3.23 12.80 12.59
N VAL A 119 -2.74 11.58 12.34
CA VAL A 119 -2.36 10.61 13.37
C VAL A 119 -0.84 10.46 13.49
N VAL A 120 -0.16 10.25 12.36
CA VAL A 120 1.30 10.03 12.34
C VAL A 120 2.07 11.36 12.22
N HIS A 121 1.41 12.43 11.79
CA HIS A 121 1.98 13.77 11.58
C HIS A 121 3.14 13.77 10.59
N LEU A 122 2.98 13.02 9.49
CA LEU A 122 3.95 13.00 8.40
C LEU A 122 3.94 14.32 7.63
N HIS A 123 5.07 14.63 7.03
CA HIS A 123 5.24 15.75 6.11
C HIS A 123 4.99 15.33 4.66
N GLN A 124 5.33 14.07 4.31
CA GLN A 124 5.13 13.58 2.95
C GLN A 124 4.93 12.07 2.89
N LEU A 125 4.20 11.66 1.87
CA LEU A 125 4.09 10.28 1.42
C LEU A 125 4.76 10.15 0.04
N TYR A 126 5.38 9.00 -0.21
CA TYR A 126 5.95 8.69 -1.52
C TYR A 126 5.67 7.24 -1.90
N ALA A 127 5.80 6.93 -3.18
CA ALA A 127 5.68 5.58 -3.71
C ALA A 127 6.66 5.36 -4.87
N TYR A 128 7.20 4.15 -4.97
CA TYR A 128 7.93 3.69 -6.14
C TYR A 128 6.98 2.92 -7.05
N VAL A 129 6.64 3.51 -8.18
CA VAL A 129 5.69 2.92 -9.13
C VAL A 129 6.44 2.43 -10.37
N ASP A 130 6.26 1.15 -10.73
CA ASP A 130 6.77 0.60 -11.98
C ASP A 130 6.38 1.51 -13.15
N ALA A 131 7.38 1.98 -13.91
CA ALA A 131 7.16 2.92 -15.01
C ALA A 131 6.21 2.39 -16.09
N THR A 132 6.00 1.06 -16.15
CA THR A 132 5.06 0.42 -17.07
C THR A 132 3.65 0.27 -16.49
N ASN A 133 3.46 0.52 -15.19
CA ASN A 133 2.15 0.43 -14.52
C ASN A 133 1.38 1.74 -14.65
N GLU A 134 0.88 2.01 -15.86
CA GLU A 134 0.13 3.22 -16.15
C GLU A 134 -1.09 3.42 -15.26
N ALA A 135 -1.77 2.33 -14.85
CA ALA A 135 -2.96 2.42 -14.00
C ALA A 135 -2.59 2.99 -12.62
N SER A 136 -1.49 2.52 -12.04
CA SER A 136 -0.97 3.02 -10.77
C SER A 136 -0.47 4.47 -10.89
N LEU A 137 0.29 4.78 -11.94
CA LEU A 137 0.77 6.15 -12.19
C LEU A 137 -0.41 7.14 -12.27
N ARG A 138 -1.45 6.81 -13.04
CA ARG A 138 -2.66 7.65 -13.14
C ARG A 138 -3.40 7.79 -11.82
N LEU A 139 -3.47 6.70 -11.04
CA LEU A 139 -4.11 6.74 -9.72
C LEU A 139 -3.36 7.69 -8.78
N PHE A 140 -2.04 7.55 -8.66
CA PHE A 140 -1.23 8.41 -7.80
C PHE A 140 -1.29 9.88 -8.26
N GLN A 141 -1.21 10.15 -9.57
CA GLN A 141 -1.37 11.52 -10.09
C GLN A 141 -2.73 12.12 -9.76
N LYS A 142 -3.81 11.34 -9.91
CA LYS A 142 -5.17 11.76 -9.54
C LYS A 142 -5.27 12.12 -8.05
N MET A 143 -4.46 11.47 -7.21
CA MET A 143 -4.40 11.71 -5.77
C MET A 143 -3.34 12.75 -5.38
N ASN A 144 -2.95 13.62 -6.33
CA ASN A 144 -2.02 14.73 -6.16
C ASN A 144 -0.57 14.31 -5.83
N TYR A 145 -0.16 13.07 -6.11
CA TYR A 145 1.25 12.71 -6.11
C TYR A 145 1.89 13.21 -7.39
N GLN A 146 3.05 13.83 -7.26
CA GLN A 146 3.82 14.34 -8.39
C GLN A 146 4.99 13.41 -8.72
N PRO A 147 5.28 13.16 -10.02
CA PRO A 147 6.47 12.44 -10.40
C PRO A 147 7.70 13.31 -10.11
N SER A 148 8.61 12.82 -9.27
CA SER A 148 9.80 13.57 -8.84
C SER A 148 11.08 13.06 -9.48
N ALA A 149 11.17 11.77 -9.77
CA ALA A 149 12.32 11.15 -10.41
C ALA A 149 11.95 9.86 -11.12
N THR A 150 12.73 9.50 -12.13
CA THR A 150 12.74 8.15 -12.71
C THR A 150 14.05 7.47 -12.30
N ILE A 151 13.95 6.33 -11.63
CA ILE A 151 15.10 5.55 -11.18
C ILE A 151 15.24 4.37 -12.12
N LYS A 152 16.41 4.28 -12.74
CA LYS A 152 16.71 3.29 -13.78
C LYS A 152 16.99 1.92 -13.19
N ASP A 153 16.56 0.88 -13.93
CA ASP A 153 16.88 -0.51 -13.63
C ASP A 153 16.59 -0.93 -12.17
N TRP A 154 15.51 -0.41 -11.60
CA TRP A 154 15.19 -0.56 -10.20
C TRP A 154 14.49 -1.87 -9.86
N LEU A 155 13.63 -2.35 -10.74
CA LEU A 155 12.88 -3.59 -10.57
C LEU A 155 13.41 -4.67 -11.52
N PHE A 156 13.54 -5.89 -11.02
CA PHE A 156 13.88 -7.06 -11.82
C PHE A 156 12.69 -8.02 -11.88
N ASP A 157 12.18 -8.30 -13.07
CA ASP A 157 11.01 -9.17 -13.28
C ASP A 157 11.34 -10.65 -13.53
N GLY A 158 12.59 -11.04 -13.29
CA GLY A 158 13.09 -12.38 -13.57
C GLY A 158 13.72 -12.52 -14.97
N ARG A 159 13.59 -11.51 -15.83
CA ARG A 159 14.15 -11.50 -17.20
C ARG A 159 14.87 -10.20 -17.53
N LYS A 160 14.29 -9.08 -17.16
CA LYS A 160 14.82 -7.75 -17.45
C LYS A 160 14.63 -6.80 -16.28
N TYR A 161 15.41 -5.75 -16.26
CA TYR A 161 15.23 -4.64 -15.35
C TYR A 161 14.16 -3.66 -15.87
N ARG A 162 13.49 -3.01 -14.97
CA ARG A 162 12.49 -1.97 -15.25
C ARG A 162 12.74 -0.76 -14.38
N ASP A 163 12.41 0.40 -14.92
CA ASP A 163 12.49 1.66 -14.21
C ASP A 163 11.31 1.82 -13.25
N VAL A 164 11.49 2.63 -12.22
CA VAL A 164 10.38 3.13 -11.39
C VAL A 164 10.29 4.63 -11.46
N VAL A 165 9.09 5.14 -11.28
CA VAL A 165 8.82 6.55 -11.06
C VAL A 165 8.62 6.77 -9.55
N LEU A 166 9.42 7.65 -8.96
CA LEU A 166 9.21 8.13 -7.61
C LEU A 166 8.07 9.15 -7.64
N MET A 167 6.95 8.79 -7.03
CA MET A 167 5.77 9.64 -6.87
C MET A 167 5.77 10.21 -5.46
N GLN A 168 5.65 11.53 -5.31
CA GLN A 168 5.68 12.20 -4.00
C GLN A 168 4.46 13.08 -3.80
N ARG A 169 3.93 13.08 -2.59
CA ARG A 169 2.91 14.03 -2.12
C ARG A 169 3.36 14.65 -0.81
N VAL A 170 3.60 15.95 -0.83
CA VAL A 170 3.77 16.75 0.39
C VAL A 170 2.39 17.05 0.97
N ILE A 171 2.21 16.85 2.27
CA ILE A 171 0.93 16.95 2.98
C ILE A 171 1.00 17.95 4.13
#